data_0bb533c079290cba763bccc5c5b19be2
#
_entry.id   0bb533c079290cba763bccc5c5b19be2
#
_cell.length_a   1.000
_cell.length_b   1.000
_cell.length_c   1.000
_cell.angle_alpha   90.00
_cell.angle_beta   90.00
_cell.angle_gamma   90.00
#
_symmetry.space_group_name_H-M   'P 1'
#
loop_
_entity.id
_entity.type
_entity.pdbx_description
1 polymer ?
#
loop_
_entity_poly.entity_id
_entity_poly.type
_entity_poly.pdbx_seq_one_letter_code
_entity_poly.pdbx_strand_id
1 'polypeptide(L)'
;EAASTGSMGAAVVPARHGLKTRPAMELVDDLRRRYLDLVRDSLTGILNEDPALEERVGGGRNPFDRAKREAGKDWPASALSMIGAKRMLQLQRASEFVIERGVSGDFIETGVWRGGACILMRAVLAAWGVTDRRVWVADSFQGLPEPDAARYPKDAGNMLCVFDQLAVSADEVRAGFARFGLLD
;
A
#
# COMPACT_ATOMS: atom_id res chain seq x y z
N GLU A 1 -41.60 -31.72 34.67
CA GLU A 1 -40.88 -30.73 33.80
C GLU A 1 -39.52 -30.47 34.39
N ALA A 2 -38.46 -31.05 33.83
CA ALA A 2 -37.11 -30.86 34.31
C ALA A 2 -36.38 -29.99 33.27
N ALA A 3 -35.97 -28.79 33.67
CA ALA A 3 -35.15 -27.89 32.90
C ALA A 3 -33.70 -28.38 32.89
N SER A 4 -33.19 -28.75 31.69
CA SER A 4 -31.80 -29.09 31.44
C SER A 4 -30.97 -27.85 31.34
N THR A 5 -30.16 -27.54 32.37
CA THR A 5 -29.12 -26.54 32.31
C THR A 5 -27.88 -27.10 31.60
N GLY A 6 -27.70 -26.78 30.34
CA GLY A 6 -26.49 -27.10 29.60
C GLY A 6 -25.28 -26.29 30.12
N SER A 7 -24.34 -26.98 30.76
CA SER A 7 -23.02 -26.43 31.13
C SER A 7 -22.19 -26.20 29.86
N MET A 8 -21.93 -24.93 29.53
CA MET A 8 -20.92 -24.58 28.56
C MET A 8 -19.52 -24.83 29.16
N GLY A 9 -18.92 -25.95 28.79
CA GLY A 9 -17.54 -26.26 29.14
C GLY A 9 -16.58 -25.28 28.47
N ALA A 10 -15.87 -24.48 29.28
CA ALA A 10 -14.78 -23.65 28.79
C ALA A 10 -13.64 -24.55 28.30
N ALA A 11 -13.31 -24.48 27.02
CA ALA A 11 -12.14 -25.15 26.45
C ALA A 11 -10.88 -24.43 26.91
N VAL A 12 -10.13 -25.06 27.85
CA VAL A 12 -8.79 -24.58 28.25
C VAL A 12 -7.80 -25.01 27.18
N VAL A 13 -7.25 -24.05 26.44
CA VAL A 13 -6.14 -24.28 25.52
C VAL A 13 -4.89 -24.48 26.37
N PRO A 14 -4.18 -25.63 26.31
CA PRO A 14 -3.00 -25.85 27.12
C PRO A 14 -1.87 -24.91 26.73
N ALA A 15 -1.32 -24.18 27.70
CA ALA A 15 -0.10 -23.40 27.52
C ALA A 15 1.07 -24.35 27.18
N ARG A 16 1.70 -24.15 26.03
CA ARG A 16 2.89 -24.93 25.65
C ARG A 16 4.04 -24.60 26.61
N HIS A 17 4.43 -25.56 27.42
CA HIS A 17 5.61 -25.48 28.26
C HIS A 17 6.87 -25.56 27.37
N GLY A 18 7.76 -24.59 27.53
CA GLY A 18 9.03 -24.48 26.84
C GLY A 18 9.04 -23.43 25.73
N LEU A 19 9.20 -22.16 26.09
CA LEU A 19 9.48 -21.06 25.16
C LEU A 19 10.84 -21.32 24.49
N LYS A 20 10.86 -21.90 23.31
CA LYS A 20 12.04 -21.85 22.44
C LYS A 20 12.07 -20.44 21.82
N THR A 21 12.92 -19.59 22.35
CA THR A 21 13.18 -18.27 21.77
C THR A 21 14.00 -18.44 20.49
N ARG A 22 13.56 -17.78 19.41
CA ARG A 22 14.38 -17.68 18.19
C ARG A 22 15.58 -16.78 18.44
N PRO A 23 16.73 -16.98 17.72
CA PRO A 23 17.81 -16.01 17.71
C PRO A 23 17.27 -14.60 17.40
N ALA A 24 17.79 -13.58 18.09
CA ALA A 24 17.27 -12.21 17.98
C ALA A 24 17.28 -11.68 16.52
N MET A 25 18.31 -12.00 15.77
CA MET A 25 18.43 -11.59 14.36
C MET A 25 17.34 -12.23 13.47
N GLU A 26 17.09 -13.52 13.61
CA GLU A 26 16.00 -14.19 12.87
C GLU A 26 14.62 -13.63 13.24
N LEU A 27 14.43 -13.26 14.49
CA LEU A 27 13.19 -12.64 14.94
C LEU A 27 13.00 -11.25 14.31
N VAL A 28 14.05 -10.44 14.27
CA VAL A 28 14.01 -9.09 13.65
C VAL A 28 13.68 -9.20 12.16
N ASP A 29 14.31 -10.12 11.44
CA ASP A 29 14.06 -10.31 10.00
C ASP A 29 12.63 -10.82 9.73
N ASP A 30 12.12 -11.73 10.58
CA ASP A 30 10.72 -12.20 10.48
C ASP A 30 9.73 -11.07 10.76
N LEU A 31 9.96 -10.24 11.78
CA LEU A 31 9.11 -9.10 12.11
C LEU A 31 9.15 -8.02 11.02
N ARG A 32 10.34 -7.72 10.46
CA ARG A 32 10.50 -6.79 9.32
C ARG A 32 9.68 -7.25 8.14
N ARG A 33 9.81 -8.51 7.74
CA ARG A 33 9.04 -9.08 6.64
C ARG A 33 7.53 -8.99 6.90
N ARG A 34 7.03 -9.40 8.07
CA ARG A 34 5.61 -9.33 8.43
C ARG A 34 5.09 -7.90 8.45
N TYR A 35 5.87 -6.96 8.96
CA TYR A 35 5.52 -5.54 8.94
C TYR A 35 5.35 -5.03 7.50
N LEU A 36 6.32 -5.30 6.63
CA LEU A 36 6.26 -4.86 5.23
C LEU A 36 5.14 -5.55 4.44
N ASP A 37 4.88 -6.83 4.68
CA ASP A 37 3.74 -7.53 4.10
C ASP A 37 2.41 -6.90 4.54
N LEU A 38 2.25 -6.61 5.83
CA LEU A 38 1.06 -5.94 6.36
C LEU A 38 0.86 -4.55 5.77
N VAL A 39 1.94 -3.75 5.68
CA VAL A 39 1.90 -2.41 5.07
C VAL A 39 1.49 -2.51 3.60
N ARG A 40 2.11 -3.40 2.83
CA ARG A 40 1.78 -3.62 1.41
C ARG A 40 0.33 -4.02 1.21
N ASP A 41 -0.16 -5.00 1.97
CA ASP A 41 -1.52 -5.51 1.85
C ASP A 41 -2.56 -4.47 2.28
N SER A 42 -2.23 -3.63 3.27
CA SER A 42 -3.03 -2.46 3.65
C SER A 42 -3.06 -1.41 2.55
N LEU A 43 -1.89 -1.02 2.01
CA LEU A 43 -1.77 0.00 0.96
C LEU A 43 -2.47 -0.38 -0.34
N THR A 44 -2.57 -1.67 -0.64
CA THR A 44 -3.26 -2.19 -1.82
C THR A 44 -4.73 -2.55 -1.56
N GLY A 45 -5.19 -2.49 -0.30
CA GLY A 45 -6.56 -2.85 0.08
C GLY A 45 -6.86 -4.35 0.01
N ILE A 46 -5.83 -5.20 -0.08
CA ILE A 46 -6.00 -6.67 -0.04
C ILE A 46 -6.41 -7.11 1.37
N LEU A 47 -5.88 -6.44 2.39
CA LEU A 47 -6.12 -6.79 3.79
C LEU A 47 -7.60 -6.72 4.18
N ASN A 48 -8.31 -5.71 3.66
CA ASN A 48 -9.72 -5.41 3.98
C ASN A 48 -10.67 -5.63 2.79
N GLU A 49 -10.20 -6.29 1.72
CA GLU A 49 -10.98 -6.57 0.53
C GLU A 49 -11.67 -5.33 -0.04
N ASP A 50 -10.89 -4.23 -0.14
CA ASP A 50 -11.38 -2.92 -0.57
C ASP A 50 -12.01 -3.00 -1.97
N PRO A 51 -13.29 -2.57 -2.15
CA PRO A 51 -13.95 -2.60 -3.45
C PRO A 51 -13.17 -1.83 -4.51
N ALA A 52 -13.41 -2.10 -5.78
CA ALA A 52 -12.88 -1.32 -6.88
C ALA A 52 -13.83 -0.18 -7.28
N LEU A 53 -13.28 0.95 -7.70
CA LEU A 53 -14.04 2.00 -8.39
C LEU A 53 -14.37 1.52 -9.82
N GLU A 54 -15.52 1.89 -10.32
CA GLU A 54 -15.80 1.75 -11.75
C GLU A 54 -15.00 2.77 -12.54
N GLU A 55 -14.38 2.34 -13.64
CA GLU A 55 -13.58 3.19 -14.54
C GLU A 55 -14.49 3.99 -15.49
N ARG A 56 -15.44 4.73 -14.92
CA ARG A 56 -16.32 5.65 -15.64
C ARG A 56 -16.66 6.85 -14.78
N VAL A 57 -16.93 7.97 -15.42
CA VAL A 57 -17.36 9.20 -14.74
C VAL A 57 -18.68 8.94 -14.01
N GLY A 58 -18.73 9.27 -12.72
CA GLY A 58 -19.90 9.00 -11.87
C GLY A 58 -20.18 7.53 -11.62
N GLY A 59 -19.20 6.66 -11.87
CA GLY A 59 -19.30 5.21 -11.66
C GLY A 59 -19.45 4.84 -10.18
N GLY A 60 -20.01 3.64 -9.95
CA GLY A 60 -20.17 3.04 -8.63
C GLY A 60 -18.94 2.30 -8.15
N ARG A 61 -19.19 1.22 -7.41
CA ARG A 61 -18.14 0.32 -6.92
C ARG A 61 -18.40 -1.11 -7.39
N ASN A 62 -17.33 -1.77 -7.84
CA ASN A 62 -17.34 -3.19 -8.13
C ASN A 62 -16.90 -3.97 -6.89
N PRO A 63 -17.36 -5.21 -6.69
CA PRO A 63 -16.83 -6.09 -5.65
C PRO A 63 -15.31 -6.24 -5.76
N PHE A 64 -14.66 -6.52 -4.63
CA PHE A 64 -13.24 -6.83 -4.60
C PHE A 64 -12.94 -8.08 -5.44
N ASP A 65 -11.94 -7.98 -6.29
CA ASP A 65 -11.36 -9.09 -7.07
C ASP A 65 -9.87 -9.17 -6.78
N ARG A 66 -9.48 -10.19 -6.03
CA ARG A 66 -8.08 -10.39 -5.60
C ARG A 66 -7.12 -10.47 -6.78
N ALA A 67 -7.48 -11.17 -7.84
CA ALA A 67 -6.58 -11.36 -8.99
C ALA A 67 -6.34 -10.04 -9.74
N LYS A 68 -7.38 -9.22 -9.91
CA LYS A 68 -7.25 -7.89 -10.49
C LYS A 68 -6.43 -6.98 -9.60
N ARG A 69 -6.70 -6.96 -8.28
CA ARG A 69 -5.98 -6.14 -7.31
C ARG A 69 -4.50 -6.51 -7.23
N GLU A 70 -4.16 -7.78 -7.21
CA GLU A 70 -2.77 -8.23 -7.26
C GLU A 70 -2.05 -7.80 -8.55
N ALA A 71 -2.75 -7.84 -9.67
CA ALA A 71 -2.21 -7.46 -10.97
C ALA A 71 -2.20 -5.94 -11.24
N GLY A 72 -2.84 -5.12 -10.38
CA GLY A 72 -3.03 -3.68 -10.58
C GLY A 72 -3.88 -3.39 -11.81
N LYS A 73 -5.01 -4.10 -11.93
CA LYS A 73 -5.98 -3.98 -13.03
C LYS A 73 -7.32 -3.44 -12.54
N ASP A 74 -7.33 -2.77 -11.40
CA ASP A 74 -8.47 -2.07 -10.85
C ASP A 74 -8.02 -0.83 -10.08
N TRP A 75 -8.94 0.08 -9.85
CA TRP A 75 -8.73 1.26 -8.99
C TRP A 75 -9.39 1.01 -7.64
N PRO A 76 -8.64 0.91 -6.54
CA PRO A 76 -9.22 0.69 -5.23
C PRO A 76 -10.08 1.88 -4.77
N ALA A 77 -11.19 1.60 -4.08
CA ALA A 77 -12.09 2.63 -3.60
C ALA A 77 -11.45 3.50 -2.50
N SER A 78 -10.74 2.90 -1.56
CA SER A 78 -10.17 3.58 -0.39
C SER A 78 -8.68 3.32 -0.16
N ALA A 79 -8.11 2.26 -0.72
CA ALA A 79 -6.69 1.96 -0.60
C ALA A 79 -5.80 2.99 -1.30
N LEU A 80 -4.53 3.05 -0.89
CA LEU A 80 -3.62 4.14 -1.25
C LEU A 80 -2.74 3.83 -2.47
N SER A 81 -2.83 2.63 -3.05
CA SER A 81 -2.07 2.26 -4.25
C SER A 81 -2.92 1.50 -5.24
N MET A 82 -2.89 1.93 -6.50
CA MET A 82 -3.55 1.26 -7.62
C MET A 82 -2.59 0.36 -8.42
N ILE A 83 -1.28 0.37 -8.12
CA ILE A 83 -0.31 -0.37 -8.93
C ILE A 83 -0.36 -1.89 -8.71
N GLY A 84 -1.06 -2.33 -7.69
CA GLY A 84 -1.27 -3.74 -7.36
C GLY A 84 -0.14 -4.38 -6.56
N ALA A 85 -0.46 -5.45 -5.84
CA ALA A 85 0.45 -6.07 -4.88
C ALA A 85 1.73 -6.62 -5.53
N LYS A 86 1.66 -7.10 -6.77
CA LYS A 86 2.85 -7.64 -7.47
C LYS A 86 3.90 -6.56 -7.74
N ARG A 87 3.47 -5.37 -8.19
CA ARG A 87 4.39 -4.23 -8.40
C ARG A 87 4.86 -3.64 -7.09
N MET A 88 3.99 -3.57 -6.07
CA MET A 88 4.38 -3.15 -4.73
C MET A 88 5.44 -4.08 -4.13
N LEU A 89 5.32 -5.40 -4.28
CA LEU A 89 6.35 -6.36 -3.86
C LEU A 89 7.66 -6.16 -4.62
N GLN A 90 7.60 -5.89 -5.91
CA GLN A 90 8.80 -5.58 -6.70
C GLN A 90 9.47 -4.30 -6.23
N LEU A 91 8.69 -3.24 -5.94
CA LEU A 91 9.20 -1.99 -5.38
C LEU A 91 9.87 -2.21 -4.02
N GLN A 92 9.23 -2.96 -3.13
CA GLN A 92 9.80 -3.35 -1.83
C GLN A 92 11.17 -4.01 -2.01
N ARG A 93 11.24 -5.06 -2.84
CA ARG A 93 12.49 -5.79 -3.11
C ARG A 93 13.59 -4.93 -3.70
N ALA A 94 13.22 -4.02 -4.62
CA ALA A 94 14.18 -3.07 -5.20
C ALA A 94 14.70 -2.09 -4.14
N SER A 95 13.83 -1.59 -3.26
CA SER A 95 14.22 -0.70 -2.16
C SER A 95 15.13 -1.41 -1.15
N GLU A 96 14.79 -2.63 -0.75
CA GLU A 96 15.63 -3.46 0.11
C GLU A 96 16.99 -3.74 -0.52
N PHE A 97 17.02 -4.11 -1.81
CA PHE A 97 18.25 -4.39 -2.55
C PHE A 97 19.22 -3.21 -2.57
N VAL A 98 18.73 -1.97 -2.82
CA VAL A 98 19.63 -0.81 -2.85
C VAL A 98 20.15 -0.44 -1.46
N ILE A 99 19.38 -0.73 -0.40
CA ILE A 99 19.84 -0.58 1.00
C ILE A 99 20.94 -1.61 1.30
N GLU A 100 20.70 -2.87 1.03
CA GLU A 100 21.64 -3.97 1.27
C GLU A 100 22.96 -3.78 0.51
N ARG A 101 22.91 -3.20 -0.69
CA ARG A 101 24.08 -2.94 -1.53
C ARG A 101 24.77 -1.62 -1.21
N GLY A 102 24.27 -0.84 -0.27
CA GLY A 102 24.83 0.46 0.06
C GLY A 102 24.81 1.46 -1.10
N VAL A 103 23.87 1.31 -2.05
CA VAL A 103 23.71 2.27 -3.15
C VAL A 103 23.28 3.61 -2.55
N SER A 104 24.04 4.67 -2.76
CA SER A 104 23.77 6.00 -2.20
C SER A 104 22.61 6.71 -2.92
N GLY A 105 21.97 7.64 -2.22
CA GLY A 105 20.91 8.52 -2.74
C GLY A 105 19.56 8.30 -2.08
N ASP A 106 18.62 9.14 -2.47
CA ASP A 106 17.24 9.15 -2.00
C ASP A 106 16.33 8.31 -2.91
N PHE A 107 15.09 8.10 -2.49
CA PHE A 107 14.03 7.57 -3.34
C PHE A 107 13.15 8.70 -3.88
N ILE A 108 12.62 8.54 -5.09
CA ILE A 108 11.67 9.47 -5.69
C ILE A 108 10.60 8.72 -6.48
N GLU A 109 9.35 9.14 -6.35
CA GLU A 109 8.27 8.76 -7.24
C GLU A 109 7.71 10.00 -7.92
N THR A 110 7.50 9.91 -9.23
CA THR A 110 6.88 10.95 -10.05
C THR A 110 5.51 10.48 -10.52
N GLY A 111 4.44 11.21 -10.11
CA GLY A 111 3.07 10.77 -10.28
C GLY A 111 2.67 9.78 -9.19
N VAL A 112 2.21 10.30 -8.04
CA VAL A 112 2.11 9.50 -6.80
C VAL A 112 0.68 9.06 -6.45
N TRP A 113 -0.30 9.64 -7.11
CA TRP A 113 -1.72 9.44 -6.78
C TRP A 113 -1.94 9.61 -5.27
N ARG A 114 -2.44 8.58 -4.54
CA ARG A 114 -2.66 8.62 -3.08
C ARG A 114 -1.39 8.35 -2.26
N GLY A 115 -0.21 8.26 -2.89
CA GLY A 115 1.09 8.16 -2.23
C GLY A 115 1.47 6.77 -1.74
N GLY A 116 0.73 5.71 -2.11
CA GLY A 116 0.94 4.37 -1.54
C GLY A 116 2.34 3.79 -1.81
N ALA A 117 2.92 4.01 -2.98
CA ALA A 117 4.27 3.53 -3.26
C ALA A 117 5.33 4.31 -2.48
N CYS A 118 5.18 5.64 -2.34
CA CYS A 118 6.03 6.45 -1.48
C CYS A 118 5.97 6.02 -0.01
N ILE A 119 4.75 5.73 0.52
CA ILE A 119 4.57 5.23 1.88
C ILE A 119 5.26 3.87 2.06
N LEU A 120 5.20 2.98 1.07
CA LEU A 120 5.92 1.70 1.13
C LEU A 120 7.43 1.91 1.17
N MET A 121 7.99 2.77 0.30
CA MET A 121 9.42 3.07 0.32
C MET A 121 9.85 3.66 1.68
N ARG A 122 9.05 4.56 2.26
CA ARG A 122 9.33 5.11 3.60
C ARG A 122 9.23 4.04 4.70
N ALA A 123 8.26 3.10 4.58
CA ALA A 123 8.14 1.95 5.48
C ALA A 123 9.35 1.03 5.39
N VAL A 124 9.89 0.80 4.19
CA VAL A 124 11.14 0.02 4.01
C VAL A 124 12.30 0.70 4.71
N LEU A 125 12.50 2.03 4.52
CA LEU A 125 13.56 2.77 5.22
C LEU A 125 13.42 2.64 6.74
N ALA A 126 12.20 2.80 7.28
CA ALA A 126 11.93 2.65 8.71
C ALA A 126 12.23 1.23 9.22
N ALA A 127 11.78 0.20 8.49
CA ALA A 127 11.98 -1.20 8.85
C ALA A 127 13.46 -1.63 8.84
N TRP A 128 14.28 -0.95 8.03
CA TRP A 128 15.73 -1.17 7.95
C TRP A 128 16.54 -0.21 8.85
N GLY A 129 15.87 0.69 9.57
CA GLY A 129 16.54 1.67 10.44
C GLY A 129 17.35 2.72 9.66
N VAL A 130 17.02 2.97 8.40
CA VAL A 130 17.71 3.96 7.55
C VAL A 130 17.10 5.33 7.80
N THR A 131 17.93 6.27 8.29
CA THR A 131 17.50 7.61 8.70
C THR A 131 18.14 8.74 7.89
N ASP A 132 19.07 8.42 7.00
CA ASP A 132 19.83 9.35 6.19
C ASP A 132 19.33 9.48 4.74
N ARG A 133 18.19 8.85 4.43
CA ARG A 133 17.55 8.89 3.11
C ARG A 133 16.14 9.45 3.19
N ARG A 134 15.73 10.14 2.14
CA ARG A 134 14.38 10.69 1.97
C ARG A 134 13.61 9.95 0.89
N VAL A 135 12.29 10.06 0.97
CA VAL A 135 11.38 9.69 -0.12
C VAL A 135 10.77 10.96 -0.67
N TRP A 136 11.12 11.31 -1.88
CA TRP A 136 10.58 12.48 -2.58
C TRP A 136 9.26 12.11 -3.25
N VAL A 137 8.24 12.90 -2.96
CA VAL A 137 6.87 12.75 -3.46
C VAL A 137 6.63 13.84 -4.50
N ALA A 138 6.79 13.51 -5.78
CA ALA A 138 6.75 14.48 -6.87
C ALA A 138 5.46 14.32 -7.70
N ASP A 139 4.52 15.24 -7.51
CA ASP A 139 3.24 15.27 -8.22
C ASP A 139 2.77 16.70 -8.40
N SER A 140 1.86 16.95 -9.34
CA SER A 140 1.16 18.24 -9.46
C SER A 140 0.13 18.44 -8.35
N PHE A 141 -0.39 17.32 -7.79
CA PHE A 141 -1.52 17.26 -6.85
C PHE A 141 -2.81 17.91 -7.40
N GLN A 142 -2.96 17.93 -8.72
CA GLN A 142 -4.07 18.54 -9.43
C GLN A 142 -4.75 17.56 -10.40
N GLY A 143 -4.34 16.28 -10.38
CA GLY A 143 -4.78 15.31 -11.37
C GLY A 143 -4.06 15.46 -12.71
N LEU A 144 -4.64 14.91 -13.75
CA LEU A 144 -4.08 14.95 -15.10
C LEU A 144 -4.62 16.17 -15.85
N PRO A 145 -3.76 16.91 -16.59
CA PRO A 145 -4.21 18.02 -17.43
C PRO A 145 -5.04 17.53 -18.61
N GLU A 146 -5.82 18.43 -19.20
CA GLU A 146 -6.45 18.16 -20.49
C GLU A 146 -5.38 17.85 -21.55
N PRO A 147 -5.65 16.88 -22.45
CA PRO A 147 -4.69 16.51 -23.48
C PRO A 147 -4.50 17.65 -24.50
N ASP A 148 -3.25 17.97 -24.81
CA ASP A 148 -2.85 18.91 -25.86
C ASP A 148 -2.33 18.12 -27.08
N ALA A 149 -3.25 17.63 -27.90
CA ALA A 149 -2.91 16.86 -29.09
C ALA A 149 -2.15 17.66 -30.16
N ALA A 150 -2.22 18.99 -30.14
CA ALA A 150 -1.46 19.85 -31.04
C ALA A 150 0.02 19.84 -30.68
N ARG A 151 0.34 19.89 -29.39
CA ARG A 151 1.71 19.85 -28.87
C ARG A 151 2.22 18.42 -28.68
N TYR A 152 1.34 17.51 -28.27
CA TYR A 152 1.65 16.11 -27.97
C TYR A 152 0.67 15.18 -28.71
N PRO A 153 0.95 14.84 -29.97
CA PRO A 153 0.00 14.05 -30.81
C PRO A 153 -0.39 12.69 -30.23
N LYS A 154 0.43 12.12 -29.37
CA LYS A 154 0.12 10.84 -28.68
C LYS A 154 -0.93 10.97 -27.59
N ASP A 155 -1.24 12.18 -27.14
CA ASP A 155 -2.26 12.44 -26.13
C ASP A 155 -3.67 12.52 -26.75
N ALA A 156 -3.76 12.47 -28.08
CA ALA A 156 -5.05 12.50 -28.76
C ALA A 156 -5.98 11.38 -28.28
N GLY A 157 -7.15 11.77 -27.78
CA GLY A 157 -8.14 10.81 -27.25
C GLY A 157 -7.88 10.32 -25.81
N ASN A 158 -6.85 10.81 -25.12
CA ASN A 158 -6.67 10.54 -23.70
C ASN A 158 -7.76 11.25 -22.90
N MET A 159 -8.55 10.49 -22.14
CA MET A 159 -9.66 11.00 -21.34
C MET A 159 -9.44 10.87 -19.83
N LEU A 160 -8.21 10.62 -19.39
CA LEU A 160 -7.93 10.40 -17.96
C LEU A 160 -8.15 11.65 -17.11
N CYS A 161 -8.09 12.85 -17.71
CA CYS A 161 -8.36 14.13 -17.04
C CYS A 161 -9.81 14.27 -16.51
N VAL A 162 -10.76 13.49 -17.03
CA VAL A 162 -12.19 13.57 -16.60
C VAL A 162 -12.47 12.76 -15.33
N PHE A 163 -11.50 12.03 -14.83
CA PHE A 163 -11.68 11.19 -13.63
C PHE A 163 -11.20 11.93 -12.37
N ASP A 164 -12.15 12.49 -11.62
CA ASP A 164 -11.87 13.22 -10.36
C ASP A 164 -11.07 12.37 -9.34
N GLN A 165 -11.25 11.05 -9.35
CA GLN A 165 -10.52 10.13 -8.47
C GLN A 165 -9.00 10.08 -8.75
N LEU A 166 -8.54 10.64 -9.85
CA LEU A 166 -7.11 10.80 -10.15
C LEU A 166 -6.53 12.12 -9.64
N ALA A 167 -7.39 13.08 -9.27
CA ALA A 167 -6.98 14.34 -8.65
C ALA A 167 -6.90 14.15 -7.13
N VAL A 168 -5.70 13.98 -6.61
CA VAL A 168 -5.44 13.76 -5.17
C VAL A 168 -4.57 14.91 -4.66
N SER A 169 -5.03 15.60 -3.61
CA SER A 169 -4.31 16.73 -3.04
C SER A 169 -3.08 16.31 -2.22
N ALA A 170 -2.13 17.23 -2.07
CA ALA A 170 -0.97 17.01 -1.20
C ALA A 170 -1.37 16.72 0.25
N ASP A 171 -2.46 17.30 0.74
CA ASP A 171 -2.93 17.09 2.11
C ASP A 171 -3.51 15.67 2.30
N GLU A 172 -4.20 15.13 1.30
CA GLU A 172 -4.64 13.72 1.33
C GLU A 172 -3.46 12.76 1.35
N VAL A 173 -2.40 13.03 0.57
CA VAL A 173 -1.17 12.23 0.59
C VAL A 173 -0.49 12.34 1.95
N ARG A 174 -0.35 13.54 2.55
CA ARG A 174 0.19 13.72 3.91
C ARG A 174 -0.63 12.96 4.96
N ALA A 175 -1.96 13.02 4.87
CA ALA A 175 -2.85 12.27 5.75
C ALA A 175 -2.64 10.75 5.59
N GLY A 176 -2.34 10.29 4.39
CA GLY A 176 -1.93 8.91 4.10
C GLY A 176 -0.68 8.52 4.90
N PHE A 177 0.41 9.28 4.77
CA PHE A 177 1.65 9.05 5.53
C PHE A 177 1.41 9.09 7.05
N ALA A 178 0.65 10.07 7.54
CA ALA A 178 0.34 10.21 8.97
C ALA A 178 -0.39 8.98 9.53
N ARG A 179 -1.34 8.39 8.77
CA ARG A 179 -2.07 7.16 9.19
C ARG A 179 -1.15 5.97 9.40
N PHE A 180 -0.02 5.91 8.71
CA PHE A 180 0.99 4.86 8.87
C PHE A 180 2.09 5.25 9.89
N GLY A 181 2.03 6.46 10.49
CA GLY A 181 3.07 6.96 11.40
C GLY A 181 4.42 7.20 10.69
N LEU A 182 4.39 7.52 9.40
CA LEU A 182 5.55 7.64 8.53
C LEU A 182 5.74 9.07 7.94
N LEU A 183 4.99 10.03 8.46
CA LEU A 183 5.15 11.44 8.15
C LEU A 183 6.22 12.04 9.07
N ASP A 184 7.34 12.48 8.52
CA ASP A 184 8.51 13.11 9.19
C ASP A 184 9.03 14.33 8.42
#